data_ceaeb5f8abdb6da5a78fa57de528c61c
#
_entry.id   ceaeb5f8abdb6da5a78fa57de528c61c
#
_cell.length_a   1.000
_cell.length_b   1.000
_cell.length_c   1.000
_cell.angle_alpha   90.00
_cell.angle_beta   90.00
_cell.angle_gamma   90.00
#
_symmetry.space_group_name_H-M   'P 1'
#
loop_
_entity.id
_entity.type
_entity.pdbx_description
1 polymer ?
#
loop_
_entity_poly.entity_id
_entity_poly.type
_entity_poly.pdbx_seq_one_letter_code
_entity_poly.pdbx_strand_id
1 'polypeptide(L)'
;MNQNDDDTDWMIEDEGQPANQTRTDAANAAPAPPPWRVLIVDDDVDVHVVTKFSLSNACFQGRRLSFLHAYSGEEALNVLRNTPDIALVLLDVIMETSDAGLQVARQIRDSLHNKLVRIVLRTGQPGQALEHSIILDYDINDFWCKTDLTTRKLFTTVISSLRAYAGLEDAHQHTLAIQAELDQARKLLAAVDQHAVMMTLDAHGRISSVNDKACTVFQFSREELMGADPHLLHTQPYPQDQLADALQALKEGEAWTDVISTWRKDGQEVRLRITVTGDNGGAIIVGSVLQALKKPL
;
A
#
# COMPACT_ATOMS: atom_id res chain seq x y z
N MET A 1 23.42 -70.48 14.78
CA MET A 1 24.64 -70.74 14.00
C MET A 1 24.64 -69.76 12.86
N ASN A 2 25.67 -68.90 12.82
CA ASN A 2 26.08 -67.91 11.85
C ASN A 2 25.15 -66.72 11.74
N GLN A 3 25.37 -65.58 12.32
CA GLN A 3 26.45 -64.56 12.13
C GLN A 3 26.84 -64.39 10.66
N ASN A 4 26.45 -63.23 10.12
CA ASN A 4 27.46 -62.36 9.51
C ASN A 4 26.89 -60.92 9.42
N ASP A 5 27.62 -60.08 10.06
CA ASP A 5 27.77 -58.67 9.82
C ASP A 5 28.06 -58.41 8.34
N ASP A 6 27.50 -57.34 7.81
CA ASP A 6 28.18 -56.55 6.79
C ASP A 6 27.75 -55.08 6.91
N ASP A 7 28.43 -54.36 7.79
CA ASP A 7 28.68 -52.94 7.67
C ASP A 7 29.62 -52.72 6.48
N THR A 8 29.33 -51.73 5.72
CA THR A 8 30.12 -51.02 4.71
C THR A 8 29.53 -51.09 3.32
N ASP A 9 28.78 -50.06 2.99
CA ASP A 9 28.90 -49.51 1.65
C ASP A 9 28.27 -48.10 1.55
N TRP A 10 29.08 -47.09 1.85
CA TRP A 10 28.83 -45.74 1.40
C TRP A 10 30.14 -45.02 1.03
N MET A 11 30.84 -45.64 0.09
CA MET A 11 31.89 -44.98 -0.67
C MET A 11 31.24 -44.42 -1.94
N ILE A 12 31.10 -43.11 -1.99
CA ILE A 12 30.77 -42.38 -3.20
C ILE A 12 31.99 -42.42 -4.10
N GLU A 13 31.88 -43.13 -5.20
CA GLU A 13 32.84 -43.06 -6.30
C GLU A 13 32.70 -41.69 -7.00
N ASP A 14 33.77 -40.93 -6.90
CA ASP A 14 34.00 -39.70 -7.66
C ASP A 14 34.50 -40.10 -9.05
N GLU A 15 33.57 -40.22 -10.02
CA GLU A 15 33.95 -40.32 -11.44
C GLU A 15 33.63 -39.01 -12.17
N GLY A 16 34.74 -38.40 -12.52
CA GLY A 16 34.79 -37.19 -13.31
C GLY A 16 34.05 -37.27 -14.65
N GLN A 17 33.39 -36.21 -14.99
CA GLN A 17 32.88 -35.98 -16.32
C GLN A 17 33.05 -34.54 -16.80
N PRO A 18 33.20 -34.33 -18.08
CA PRO A 18 33.93 -33.19 -18.65
C PRO A 18 33.11 -31.90 -18.70
N ALA A 19 33.85 -30.84 -18.51
CA ALA A 19 33.40 -29.49 -18.82
C ALA A 19 33.02 -29.38 -20.29
N ASN A 20 31.76 -29.21 -20.57
CA ASN A 20 31.26 -28.33 -21.67
C ASN A 20 29.75 -28.49 -21.85
N GLN A 21 28.97 -27.65 -21.21
CA GLN A 21 27.69 -27.22 -21.81
C GLN A 21 27.18 -25.98 -21.11
N THR A 22 27.13 -24.92 -21.94
CA THR A 22 26.21 -23.76 -21.88
C THR A 22 26.33 -22.76 -20.74
N ARG A 23 27.30 -21.85 -20.89
CA ARG A 23 27.24 -20.47 -20.41
C ARG A 23 26.25 -19.67 -21.30
N THR A 24 24.97 -19.91 -21.23
CA THR A 24 24.00 -19.09 -21.98
C THR A 24 22.70 -18.76 -21.24
N ASP A 25 22.50 -19.21 -19.99
CA ASP A 25 21.25 -18.89 -19.27
C ASP A 25 21.42 -17.91 -18.09
N ALA A 26 22.59 -17.27 -17.97
CA ALA A 26 22.84 -16.33 -16.89
C ALA A 26 22.38 -14.88 -17.18
N ALA A 27 21.84 -14.62 -18.38
CA ALA A 27 21.53 -13.25 -18.81
C ALA A 27 20.06 -12.83 -18.57
N ASN A 28 19.20 -13.70 -18.04
CA ASN A 28 17.78 -13.38 -17.84
C ASN A 28 17.23 -13.75 -16.45
N ALA A 29 18.08 -14.00 -15.47
CA ALA A 29 17.63 -14.16 -14.08
C ALA A 29 17.30 -12.78 -13.53
N ALA A 30 16.04 -12.57 -13.17
CA ALA A 30 15.63 -11.38 -12.40
C ALA A 30 16.59 -11.23 -11.19
N PRO A 31 17.00 -10.01 -10.83
CA PRO A 31 17.91 -9.80 -9.72
C PRO A 31 17.31 -10.43 -8.45
N ALA A 32 18.15 -11.20 -7.74
CA ALA A 32 17.70 -11.84 -6.51
C ALA A 32 17.15 -10.77 -5.54
N PRO A 33 16.02 -11.04 -4.87
CA PRO A 33 15.44 -10.06 -3.97
C PRO A 33 16.44 -9.69 -2.86
N PRO A 34 16.46 -8.42 -2.40
CA PRO A 34 17.41 -7.95 -1.40
C PRO A 34 17.25 -8.73 -0.09
N PRO A 35 18.33 -8.96 0.66
CA PRO A 35 18.28 -9.72 1.91
C PRO A 35 17.44 -8.99 2.97
N TRP A 36 16.88 -9.76 3.92
CA TRP A 36 16.24 -9.20 5.11
C TRP A 36 17.32 -8.61 6.03
N ARG A 37 17.19 -7.32 6.36
CA ARG A 37 18.13 -6.64 7.26
C ARG A 37 17.72 -6.84 8.71
N VAL A 38 18.64 -7.35 9.51
CA VAL A 38 18.50 -7.57 10.95
C VAL A 38 19.59 -6.77 11.66
N LEU A 39 19.19 -5.85 12.51
CA LEU A 39 20.12 -5.08 13.33
C LEU A 39 20.31 -5.80 14.67
N ILE A 40 21.55 -6.07 15.03
CA ILE A 40 21.94 -6.60 16.34
C ILE A 40 22.52 -5.44 17.15
N VAL A 41 21.95 -5.21 18.31
CA VAL A 41 22.35 -4.13 19.23
C VAL A 41 22.70 -4.75 20.59
N ASP A 42 23.95 -4.78 20.90
CA ASP A 42 24.49 -5.36 22.14
C ASP A 42 25.92 -4.82 22.32
N ASP A 43 26.36 -4.50 23.52
CA ASP A 43 27.73 -4.04 23.80
C ASP A 43 28.73 -5.19 23.81
N ASP A 44 28.27 -6.45 23.90
CA ASP A 44 29.07 -7.66 23.87
C ASP A 44 29.27 -8.17 22.43
N VAL A 45 30.52 -8.11 21.94
CA VAL A 45 30.91 -8.59 20.62
C VAL A 45 30.63 -10.08 20.39
N ASP A 46 30.74 -10.88 21.42
CA ASP A 46 30.50 -12.34 21.31
C ASP A 46 29.05 -12.64 20.98
N VAL A 47 28.12 -11.83 21.48
CA VAL A 47 26.69 -11.94 21.15
C VAL A 47 26.41 -11.71 19.68
N HIS A 48 27.10 -10.76 19.04
CA HIS A 48 26.99 -10.53 17.59
C HIS A 48 27.49 -11.74 16.80
N VAL A 49 28.64 -12.31 17.17
CA VAL A 49 29.24 -13.46 16.50
C VAL A 49 28.33 -14.68 16.61
N VAL A 50 27.88 -15.01 17.83
CA VAL A 50 27.01 -16.16 18.09
C VAL A 50 25.67 -16.02 17.37
N THR A 51 25.06 -14.84 17.43
CA THR A 51 23.78 -14.57 16.75
C THR A 51 23.90 -14.75 15.24
N LYS A 52 24.94 -14.15 14.64
CA LYS A 52 25.20 -14.25 13.20
C LYS A 52 25.47 -15.71 12.78
N PHE A 53 26.29 -16.43 13.55
CA PHE A 53 26.60 -17.83 13.26
C PHE A 53 25.34 -18.71 13.34
N SER A 54 24.54 -18.55 14.38
CA SER A 54 23.30 -19.32 14.59
C SER A 54 22.25 -19.11 13.48
N LEU A 55 22.29 -17.97 12.80
CA LEU A 55 21.33 -17.59 11.75
C LEU A 55 21.95 -17.55 10.34
N SER A 56 23.20 -17.97 10.18
CA SER A 56 23.96 -17.86 8.91
C SER A 56 23.27 -18.53 7.72
N ASN A 57 22.57 -19.63 7.95
CA ASN A 57 21.84 -20.39 6.94
C ASN A 57 20.33 -20.04 6.88
N ALA A 58 19.89 -19.07 7.68
CA ALA A 58 18.49 -18.70 7.71
C ALA A 58 18.06 -18.03 6.39
N CYS A 59 16.92 -18.48 5.89
CA CYS A 59 16.28 -17.96 4.69
C CYS A 59 14.78 -17.86 4.95
N PHE A 60 14.17 -16.74 4.55
CA PHE A 60 12.73 -16.53 4.64
C PHE A 60 12.23 -15.94 3.32
N GLN A 61 11.19 -16.52 2.72
CA GLN A 61 10.64 -16.14 1.41
C GLN A 61 11.72 -16.01 0.31
N GLY A 62 12.68 -16.96 0.26
CA GLY A 62 13.75 -16.94 -0.73
C GLY A 62 14.84 -15.88 -0.51
N ARG A 63 14.74 -15.07 0.55
CA ARG A 63 15.69 -14.00 0.90
C ARG A 63 16.55 -14.45 2.08
N ARG A 64 17.87 -14.28 1.96
CA ARG A 64 18.81 -14.49 3.08
C ARG A 64 18.74 -13.34 4.08
N LEU A 65 19.35 -13.53 5.25
CA LEU A 65 19.51 -12.47 6.25
C LEU A 65 20.83 -11.73 6.04
N SER A 66 20.78 -10.42 6.21
CA SER A 66 21.95 -9.52 6.28
C SER A 66 21.96 -8.86 7.66
N PHE A 67 23.10 -8.94 8.34
CA PHE A 67 23.23 -8.45 9.70
C PHE A 67 23.94 -7.11 9.71
N LEU A 68 23.34 -6.14 10.41
CA LEU A 68 23.91 -4.89 10.80
C LEU A 68 24.25 -4.95 12.28
N HIS A 69 25.24 -4.20 12.71
CA HIS A 69 25.75 -4.24 14.06
C HIS A 69 25.76 -2.83 14.66
N ALA A 70 25.40 -2.72 15.93
CA ALA A 70 25.55 -1.54 16.75
C ALA A 70 25.95 -1.97 18.17
N TYR A 71 26.92 -1.28 18.74
CA TYR A 71 27.47 -1.62 20.04
C TYR A 71 27.04 -0.64 21.14
N SER A 72 26.14 0.25 20.79
CA SER A 72 25.54 1.22 21.71
C SER A 72 24.17 1.67 21.20
N GLY A 73 23.38 2.25 22.09
CA GLY A 73 22.07 2.82 21.75
C GLY A 73 22.17 3.94 20.73
N GLU A 74 23.17 4.81 20.84
CA GLU A 74 23.40 5.90 19.91
C GLU A 74 23.75 5.39 18.50
N GLU A 75 24.63 4.40 18.42
CA GLU A 75 24.98 3.76 17.15
C GLU A 75 23.78 3.07 16.50
N ALA A 76 22.95 2.38 17.29
CA ALA A 76 21.74 1.76 16.81
C ALA A 76 20.78 2.77 16.16
N LEU A 77 20.55 3.90 16.79
CA LEU A 77 19.71 4.96 16.25
C LEU A 77 20.29 5.59 14.99
N ASN A 78 21.62 5.73 14.91
CA ASN A 78 22.29 6.22 13.70
C ASN A 78 22.13 5.24 12.54
N VAL A 79 22.28 3.94 12.78
CA VAL A 79 22.06 2.90 11.78
C VAL A 79 20.61 2.92 11.29
N LEU A 80 19.64 3.02 12.19
CA LEU A 80 18.20 3.04 11.87
C LEU A 80 17.78 4.28 11.06
N ARG A 81 18.38 5.45 11.32
CA ARG A 81 18.14 6.68 10.53
C ARG A 81 18.64 6.55 9.10
N ASN A 82 19.80 5.89 8.91
CA ASN A 82 20.46 5.78 7.62
C ASN A 82 20.06 4.54 6.82
N THR A 83 19.29 3.62 7.43
CA THR A 83 18.90 2.36 6.82
C THR A 83 17.40 2.11 7.11
N PRO A 84 16.50 2.58 6.23
CA PRO A 84 15.07 2.58 6.50
C PRO A 84 14.39 1.20 6.44
N ASP A 85 14.99 0.22 5.78
CA ASP A 85 14.42 -1.11 5.50
C ASP A 85 14.93 -2.21 6.45
N ILE A 86 15.28 -1.85 7.70
CA ILE A 86 15.59 -2.81 8.75
C ILE A 86 14.28 -3.48 9.19
N ALA A 87 14.22 -4.81 9.03
CA ALA A 87 13.04 -5.59 9.34
C ALA A 87 12.93 -5.96 10.83
N LEU A 88 14.07 -6.17 11.48
CA LEU A 88 14.14 -6.64 12.85
C LEU A 88 15.32 -6.01 13.58
N VAL A 89 15.10 -5.61 14.83
CA VAL A 89 16.12 -5.21 15.80
C VAL A 89 16.13 -6.23 16.94
N LEU A 90 17.28 -6.88 17.13
CA LEU A 90 17.60 -7.69 18.31
C LEU A 90 18.34 -6.78 19.28
N LEU A 91 17.69 -6.35 20.35
CA LEU A 91 18.12 -5.24 21.19
C LEU A 91 18.40 -5.70 22.61
N ASP A 92 19.59 -5.49 23.08
CA ASP A 92 19.87 -5.67 24.52
C ASP A 92 19.24 -4.54 25.34
N VAL A 93 18.74 -4.88 26.52
CA VAL A 93 18.16 -3.91 27.45
C VAL A 93 19.25 -3.13 28.16
N ILE A 94 20.32 -3.83 28.60
CA ILE A 94 21.38 -3.28 29.43
C ILE A 94 22.63 -3.13 28.55
N MET A 95 23.06 -1.91 28.36
CA MET A 95 24.30 -1.54 27.64
C MET A 95 24.99 -0.42 28.42
N GLU A 96 25.09 0.81 27.86
CA GLU A 96 25.68 1.98 28.54
C GLU A 96 24.97 2.37 29.84
N THR A 97 23.65 2.09 29.87
CA THR A 97 22.80 2.25 31.07
C THR A 97 21.93 1.02 31.26
N SER A 98 21.35 0.87 32.44
CA SER A 98 20.49 -0.27 32.79
C SER A 98 19.18 -0.36 31.96
N ASP A 99 18.84 0.70 31.23
CA ASP A 99 17.62 0.85 30.44
C ASP A 99 17.87 1.37 29.00
N ALA A 100 19.14 1.35 28.55
CA ALA A 100 19.55 1.89 27.25
C ALA A 100 18.71 1.33 26.11
N GLY A 101 18.49 0.01 26.08
CA GLY A 101 17.66 -0.63 25.06
C GLY A 101 16.20 -0.18 25.10
N LEU A 102 15.62 0.06 26.29
CA LEU A 102 14.26 0.57 26.39
C LEU A 102 14.16 2.00 25.85
N GLN A 103 15.17 2.83 26.09
CA GLN A 103 15.23 4.18 25.53
C GLN A 103 15.35 4.15 24.00
N VAL A 104 16.16 3.23 23.44
CA VAL A 104 16.25 3.01 21.99
C VAL A 104 14.91 2.57 21.42
N ALA A 105 14.23 1.60 22.03
CA ALA A 105 12.91 1.14 21.59
C ALA A 105 11.90 2.29 21.55
N ARG A 106 11.84 3.11 22.59
CA ARG A 106 11.00 4.32 22.64
C ARG A 106 11.33 5.28 21.51
N GLN A 107 12.61 5.58 21.30
CA GLN A 107 13.04 6.51 20.25
C GLN A 107 12.71 5.98 18.83
N ILE A 108 12.76 4.68 18.60
CA ILE A 108 12.33 4.06 17.34
C ILE A 108 10.84 4.37 17.09
N ARG A 109 9.99 4.26 18.11
CA ARG A 109 8.54 4.48 17.97
C ARG A 109 8.18 5.96 17.95
N ASP A 110 8.71 6.76 18.88
CA ASP A 110 8.29 8.14 19.12
C ASP A 110 9.04 9.14 18.22
N SER A 111 10.37 8.98 18.06
CA SER A 111 11.20 9.94 17.34
C SER A 111 11.39 9.58 15.86
N LEU A 112 11.61 8.31 15.56
CA LEU A 112 11.75 7.84 14.17
C LEU A 112 10.40 7.48 13.54
N HIS A 113 9.32 7.44 14.32
CA HIS A 113 7.96 7.06 13.88
C HIS A 113 7.92 5.71 13.14
N ASN A 114 8.90 4.83 13.39
CA ASN A 114 8.99 3.55 12.74
C ASN A 114 8.15 2.50 13.48
N LYS A 115 6.95 2.24 12.96
CA LYS A 115 6.02 1.22 13.47
C LYS A 115 6.16 -0.13 12.77
N LEU A 116 6.89 -0.19 11.66
CA LEU A 116 7.06 -1.41 10.87
C LEU A 116 8.13 -2.32 11.46
N VAL A 117 9.29 -1.76 11.82
CA VAL A 117 10.40 -2.55 12.35
C VAL A 117 9.99 -3.36 13.57
N ARG A 118 10.34 -4.63 13.57
CA ARG A 118 10.08 -5.51 14.72
C ARG A 118 11.21 -5.35 15.73
N ILE A 119 10.86 -5.28 17.01
CA ILE A 119 11.82 -5.14 18.11
C ILE A 119 11.68 -6.36 19.02
N VAL A 120 12.79 -7.05 19.23
CA VAL A 120 12.91 -8.15 20.18
C VAL A 120 13.95 -7.74 21.21
N LEU A 121 13.50 -7.59 22.46
CA LEU A 121 14.38 -7.26 23.58
C LEU A 121 15.07 -8.52 24.12
N ARG A 122 16.31 -8.35 24.55
CA ARG A 122 17.09 -9.38 25.24
C ARG A 122 17.54 -8.81 26.59
N THR A 123 17.46 -9.58 27.67
CA THR A 123 17.91 -9.14 29.00
C THR A 123 18.63 -10.25 29.71
N GLY A 124 19.59 -9.89 30.55
CA GLY A 124 20.25 -10.81 31.47
C GLY A 124 19.49 -11.04 32.79
N GLN A 125 18.51 -10.20 33.11
CA GLN A 125 17.76 -10.28 34.37
C GLN A 125 16.27 -10.51 34.11
N PRO A 126 15.71 -11.70 34.42
CA PRO A 126 14.29 -11.96 34.31
C PRO A 126 13.54 -11.33 35.49
N GLY A 127 12.53 -10.53 35.17
CA GLY A 127 11.58 -10.00 36.16
C GLY A 127 10.17 -10.03 35.58
N GLN A 128 9.38 -11.07 35.87
CA GLN A 128 8.07 -11.33 35.28
C GLN A 128 7.08 -10.15 35.36
N ALA A 129 7.14 -9.34 36.40
CA ALA A 129 6.26 -8.18 36.58
C ALA A 129 6.64 -7.01 35.65
N LEU A 130 7.91 -6.93 35.22
CA LEU A 130 8.42 -5.88 34.34
C LEU A 130 8.12 -6.19 32.87
N GLU A 131 8.06 -7.47 32.50
CA GLU A 131 7.93 -7.91 31.11
C GLU A 131 6.62 -7.46 30.46
N HIS A 132 5.49 -7.56 31.16
CA HIS A 132 4.18 -7.20 30.61
C HIS A 132 4.03 -5.70 30.38
N SER A 133 4.50 -4.86 31.30
CA SER A 133 4.44 -3.40 31.14
C SER A 133 5.38 -2.94 30.04
N ILE A 134 6.58 -3.51 29.92
CA ILE A 134 7.56 -3.17 28.89
C ILE A 134 7.01 -3.49 27.50
N ILE A 135 6.39 -4.66 27.30
CA ILE A 135 5.81 -5.04 26.00
C ILE A 135 4.74 -4.05 25.56
N LEU A 136 3.86 -3.63 26.46
CA LEU A 136 2.75 -2.72 26.16
C LEU A 136 3.22 -1.27 26.01
N ASP A 137 4.09 -0.80 26.92
CA ASP A 137 4.48 0.61 27.00
C ASP A 137 5.47 1.01 25.87
N TYR A 138 6.24 0.07 25.35
CA TYR A 138 7.29 0.33 24.35
C TYR A 138 6.97 -0.22 22.96
N ASP A 139 5.80 -0.82 22.74
CA ASP A 139 5.40 -1.43 21.46
C ASP A 139 6.49 -2.37 20.91
N ILE A 140 6.97 -3.27 21.76
CA ILE A 140 7.93 -4.32 21.39
C ILE A 140 7.19 -5.61 21.01
N ASN A 141 7.87 -6.45 20.25
CA ASN A 141 7.22 -7.62 19.64
C ASN A 141 7.50 -8.92 20.38
N ASP A 142 8.63 -8.99 21.08
CA ASP A 142 9.00 -10.15 21.89
C ASP A 142 10.07 -9.74 22.91
N PHE A 143 10.20 -10.55 23.98
CA PHE A 143 11.13 -10.32 25.07
C PHE A 143 11.77 -11.65 25.51
N TRP A 144 13.10 -11.67 25.67
CA TRP A 144 13.81 -12.87 26.05
C TRP A 144 14.80 -12.68 27.18
N CYS A 145 14.90 -13.72 28.03
CA CYS A 145 16.04 -13.84 28.91
C CYS A 145 17.25 -14.41 28.12
N LYS A 146 18.44 -13.80 28.26
CA LYS A 146 19.67 -14.27 27.60
C LYS A 146 20.00 -15.74 27.96
N THR A 147 19.60 -16.19 29.18
CA THR A 147 19.80 -17.56 29.64
C THR A 147 18.92 -18.60 28.93
N ASP A 148 17.78 -18.19 28.39
CA ASP A 148 16.80 -19.06 27.74
C ASP A 148 16.99 -19.15 26.22
N LEU A 149 18.01 -18.49 25.70
CA LEU A 149 18.25 -18.35 24.28
C LEU A 149 18.91 -19.63 23.70
N THR A 150 18.05 -20.51 23.19
CA THR A 150 18.51 -21.63 22.34
C THR A 150 18.54 -21.18 20.86
N THR A 151 19.41 -21.80 20.05
CA THR A 151 19.45 -21.55 18.60
C THR A 151 18.08 -21.75 17.95
N ARG A 152 17.31 -22.73 18.41
CA ARG A 152 15.94 -22.98 17.92
C ARG A 152 14.99 -21.82 18.24
N LYS A 153 15.03 -21.33 19.48
CA LYS A 153 14.17 -20.19 19.91
C LYS A 153 14.53 -18.94 19.12
N LEU A 154 15.81 -18.63 19.01
CA LEU A 154 16.33 -17.51 18.21
C LEU A 154 15.83 -17.58 16.76
N PHE A 155 16.02 -18.74 16.10
CA PHE A 155 15.56 -18.95 14.72
C PHE A 155 14.05 -18.75 14.60
N THR A 156 13.26 -19.38 15.47
CA THR A 156 11.78 -19.29 15.41
C THR A 156 11.30 -17.86 15.54
N THR A 157 11.83 -17.10 16.51
CA THR A 157 11.39 -15.71 16.70
C THR A 157 11.86 -14.79 15.59
N VAL A 158 13.08 -14.97 15.08
CA VAL A 158 13.53 -14.17 13.92
C VAL A 158 12.61 -14.40 12.73
N ILE A 159 12.32 -15.66 12.39
CA ILE A 159 11.39 -15.95 11.28
C ILE A 159 9.97 -15.43 11.53
N SER A 160 9.46 -15.54 12.75
CA SER A 160 8.14 -14.98 13.10
C SER A 160 8.12 -13.45 13.00
N SER A 161 9.18 -12.79 13.44
CA SER A 161 9.32 -11.33 13.33
C SER A 161 9.43 -10.86 11.89
N LEU A 162 10.21 -11.57 11.06
CA LEU A 162 10.30 -11.27 9.62
C LEU A 162 8.97 -11.48 8.90
N ARG A 163 8.21 -12.51 9.27
CA ARG A 163 6.87 -12.74 8.73
C ARG A 163 5.92 -11.61 9.09
N ALA A 164 5.95 -11.17 10.35
CA ALA A 164 5.13 -10.04 10.81
C ALA A 164 5.53 -8.74 10.10
N TYR A 165 6.83 -8.47 9.95
CA TYR A 165 7.32 -7.31 9.22
C TYR A 165 6.87 -7.32 7.76
N ALA A 166 7.07 -8.45 7.04
CA ALA A 166 6.66 -8.58 5.65
C ALA A 166 5.16 -8.31 5.46
N GLY A 167 4.31 -8.88 6.32
CA GLY A 167 2.86 -8.64 6.25
C GLY A 167 2.47 -7.19 6.50
N LEU A 168 3.16 -6.50 7.41
CA LEU A 168 2.92 -5.07 7.67
C LEU A 168 3.45 -4.19 6.54
N GLU A 169 4.61 -4.51 5.98
CA GLU A 169 5.18 -3.82 4.83
C GLU A 169 4.25 -3.92 3.61
N ASP A 170 3.78 -5.14 3.29
CA ASP A 170 2.82 -5.36 2.21
C ASP A 170 1.54 -4.54 2.43
N ALA A 171 0.96 -4.59 3.63
CA ALA A 171 -0.24 -3.82 3.95
C ALA A 171 -0.01 -2.29 3.81
N HIS A 172 1.16 -1.82 4.24
CA HIS A 172 1.54 -0.41 4.10
C HIS A 172 1.68 0.01 2.64
N GLN A 173 2.37 -0.80 1.82
CA GLN A 173 2.52 -0.55 0.38
C GLN A 173 1.17 -0.55 -0.35
N HIS A 174 0.28 -1.49 -0.03
CA HIS A 174 -1.08 -1.50 -0.58
C HIS A 174 -1.87 -0.24 -0.21
N THR A 175 -1.75 0.21 1.04
CA THR A 175 -2.42 1.45 1.48
C THR A 175 -1.92 2.66 0.70
N LEU A 176 -0.60 2.79 0.52
CA LEU A 176 -0.01 3.88 -0.27
C LEU A 176 -0.43 3.83 -1.73
N ALA A 177 -0.49 2.64 -2.34
CA ALA A 177 -0.94 2.46 -3.71
C ALA A 177 -2.40 2.91 -3.89
N ILE A 178 -3.30 2.47 -3.00
CA ILE A 178 -4.72 2.87 -3.03
C ILE A 178 -4.87 4.39 -2.85
N GLN A 179 -4.10 5.00 -1.94
CA GLN A 179 -4.12 6.46 -1.76
C GLN A 179 -3.66 7.20 -3.01
N ALA A 180 -2.59 6.73 -3.66
CA ALA A 180 -2.09 7.32 -4.90
C ALA A 180 -3.12 7.22 -6.04
N GLU A 181 -3.79 6.07 -6.20
CA GLU A 181 -4.87 5.89 -7.17
C GLU A 181 -6.07 6.82 -6.89
N LEU A 182 -6.46 6.93 -5.61
CA LEU A 182 -7.54 7.83 -5.21
C LEU A 182 -7.21 9.29 -5.50
N ASP A 183 -5.98 9.72 -5.21
CA ASP A 183 -5.54 11.09 -5.49
C ASP A 183 -5.45 11.37 -6.99
N GLN A 184 -5.03 10.39 -7.78
CA GLN A 184 -5.05 10.49 -9.24
C GLN A 184 -6.47 10.61 -9.77
N ALA A 185 -7.39 9.77 -9.30
CA ALA A 185 -8.80 9.82 -9.68
C ALA A 185 -9.43 11.18 -9.32
N ARG A 186 -9.13 11.71 -8.12
CA ARG A 186 -9.58 13.04 -7.69
C ARG A 186 -9.08 14.16 -8.61
N LYS A 187 -7.81 14.10 -9.01
CA LYS A 187 -7.23 15.09 -9.96
C LYS A 187 -7.89 15.03 -11.32
N LEU A 188 -8.18 13.83 -11.82
CA LEU A 188 -8.89 13.66 -13.09
C LEU A 188 -10.33 14.20 -13.00
N LEU A 189 -11.05 13.87 -11.94
CA LEU A 189 -12.39 14.38 -11.71
C LEU A 189 -12.40 15.91 -11.60
N ALA A 190 -11.45 16.51 -10.87
CA ALA A 190 -11.34 17.96 -10.77
C ALA A 190 -11.06 18.63 -12.12
N ALA A 191 -10.25 18.01 -12.98
CA ALA A 191 -10.00 18.51 -14.33
C ALA A 191 -11.26 18.45 -15.21
N VAL A 192 -12.01 17.33 -15.13
CA VAL A 192 -13.31 17.20 -15.83
C VAL A 192 -14.31 18.24 -15.29
N ASP A 193 -14.36 18.43 -13.97
CA ASP A 193 -15.27 19.36 -13.30
C ASP A 193 -15.06 20.82 -13.74
N GLN A 194 -13.83 21.20 -14.04
CA GLN A 194 -13.49 22.54 -14.55
C GLN A 194 -13.88 22.78 -16.01
N HIS A 195 -13.87 21.74 -16.84
CA HIS A 195 -13.99 21.87 -18.29
C HIS A 195 -15.29 21.33 -18.87
N ALA A 196 -15.89 20.32 -18.24
CA ALA A 196 -17.13 19.71 -18.67
C ALA A 196 -18.32 20.09 -17.78
N VAL A 197 -19.48 20.21 -18.37
CA VAL A 197 -20.78 20.25 -17.66
C VAL A 197 -21.03 18.83 -17.16
N MET A 198 -21.24 18.65 -15.85
CA MET A 198 -21.60 17.36 -15.28
C MET A 198 -22.90 17.47 -14.50
N MET A 199 -23.77 16.49 -14.71
CA MET A 199 -25.06 16.38 -14.04
C MET A 199 -25.37 14.90 -13.83
N THR A 200 -25.91 14.54 -12.67
CA THR A 200 -26.46 13.22 -12.43
C THR A 200 -27.95 13.29 -12.21
N LEU A 201 -28.65 12.28 -12.72
CA LEU A 201 -30.09 12.12 -12.52
C LEU A 201 -30.34 10.91 -11.59
N ASP A 202 -31.34 11.03 -10.75
CA ASP A 202 -31.82 9.91 -9.93
C ASP A 202 -32.72 8.97 -10.74
N ALA A 203 -33.21 7.90 -10.10
CA ALA A 203 -34.11 6.90 -10.69
C ALA A 203 -35.45 7.49 -11.16
N HIS A 204 -35.82 8.71 -10.73
CA HIS A 204 -37.02 9.40 -11.15
C HIS A 204 -36.73 10.44 -12.26
N GLY A 205 -35.49 10.49 -12.75
CA GLY A 205 -35.07 11.45 -13.77
C GLY A 205 -34.85 12.87 -13.26
N ARG A 206 -34.77 13.08 -11.93
CA ARG A 206 -34.52 14.39 -11.33
C ARG A 206 -33.02 14.60 -11.11
N ILE A 207 -32.60 15.84 -11.19
CA ILE A 207 -31.19 16.22 -10.98
C ILE A 207 -30.79 15.93 -9.53
N SER A 208 -29.90 14.97 -9.33
CA SER A 208 -29.38 14.54 -8.02
C SER A 208 -28.00 15.15 -7.70
N SER A 209 -27.26 15.61 -8.72
CA SER A 209 -25.98 16.30 -8.56
C SER A 209 -25.66 17.17 -9.76
N VAL A 210 -24.96 18.29 -9.54
CA VAL A 210 -24.43 19.15 -10.60
C VAL A 210 -23.06 19.69 -10.19
N ASN A 211 -22.20 19.92 -11.16
CA ASN A 211 -20.91 20.56 -10.92
C ASN A 211 -20.99 22.09 -11.07
N ASP A 212 -19.95 22.80 -10.65
CA ASP A 212 -19.88 24.26 -10.73
C ASP A 212 -19.89 24.78 -12.18
N LYS A 213 -19.32 23.96 -13.10
CA LYS A 213 -19.35 24.27 -14.53
C LYS A 213 -20.79 24.28 -15.07
N ALA A 214 -21.62 23.32 -14.67
CA ALA A 214 -23.04 23.30 -15.03
C ALA A 214 -23.75 24.54 -14.52
N CYS A 215 -23.58 24.91 -13.25
CA CYS A 215 -24.14 26.12 -12.69
C CYS A 215 -23.70 27.37 -13.46
N THR A 216 -22.43 27.49 -13.80
CA THR A 216 -21.89 28.62 -14.57
C THR A 216 -22.41 28.66 -16.00
N VAL A 217 -22.47 27.50 -16.67
CA VAL A 217 -22.92 27.41 -18.07
C VAL A 217 -24.42 27.73 -18.19
N PHE A 218 -25.24 27.18 -17.29
CA PHE A 218 -26.67 27.33 -17.33
C PHE A 218 -27.17 28.59 -16.59
N GLN A 219 -26.34 29.24 -15.75
CA GLN A 219 -26.66 30.41 -14.95
C GLN A 219 -27.75 30.15 -13.90
N PHE A 220 -27.90 28.91 -13.45
CA PHE A 220 -28.75 28.53 -12.32
C PHE A 220 -27.89 28.29 -11.09
N SER A 221 -28.42 28.57 -9.92
CA SER A 221 -27.75 28.15 -8.68
C SER A 221 -27.85 26.61 -8.50
N ARG A 222 -27.00 26.08 -7.68
CA ARG A 222 -27.02 24.62 -7.36
C ARG A 222 -28.38 24.26 -6.72
N GLU A 223 -28.89 25.10 -5.84
CA GLU A 223 -30.16 24.89 -5.15
C GLU A 223 -31.36 24.91 -6.11
N GLU A 224 -31.28 25.69 -7.18
CA GLU A 224 -32.33 25.73 -8.21
C GLU A 224 -32.32 24.49 -9.11
N LEU A 225 -31.14 23.91 -9.32
CA LEU A 225 -31.00 22.73 -10.16
C LEU A 225 -31.27 21.43 -9.40
N MET A 226 -30.89 21.33 -8.13
CA MET A 226 -31.05 20.12 -7.33
C MET A 226 -32.53 19.76 -7.13
N GLY A 227 -32.88 18.51 -7.46
CA GLY A 227 -34.26 17.99 -7.41
C GLY A 227 -35.17 18.49 -8.54
N ALA A 228 -34.69 19.37 -9.41
CA ALA A 228 -35.45 19.85 -10.54
C ALA A 228 -35.52 18.82 -11.68
N ASP A 229 -36.48 18.96 -12.54
CA ASP A 229 -36.57 18.22 -13.80
C ASP A 229 -35.57 18.83 -14.82
N PRO A 230 -34.73 18.06 -15.52
CA PRO A 230 -33.84 18.57 -16.56
C PRO A 230 -34.52 19.35 -17.67
N HIS A 231 -35.81 19.18 -17.85
CA HIS A 231 -36.61 20.00 -18.77
C HIS A 231 -36.58 21.50 -18.45
N LEU A 232 -36.18 21.89 -17.22
CA LEU A 232 -35.93 23.28 -16.85
C LEU A 232 -34.91 23.96 -17.80
N LEU A 233 -33.98 23.20 -18.37
CA LEU A 233 -32.93 23.66 -19.27
C LEU A 233 -33.38 23.70 -20.74
N HIS A 234 -34.68 23.48 -21.04
CA HIS A 234 -35.22 23.41 -22.38
C HIS A 234 -36.46 24.30 -22.48
N THR A 235 -36.52 25.14 -23.52
CA THR A 235 -37.71 25.96 -23.84
C THR A 235 -38.72 25.21 -24.71
N GLN A 236 -38.32 24.11 -25.30
CA GLN A 236 -39.16 23.23 -26.10
C GLN A 236 -38.94 21.77 -25.66
N PRO A 237 -39.98 20.90 -25.84
CA PRO A 237 -39.81 19.48 -25.60
C PRO A 237 -38.64 18.90 -26.44
N TYR A 238 -37.88 17.97 -25.88
CA TYR A 238 -36.90 17.21 -26.62
C TYR A 238 -37.56 16.58 -27.85
N PRO A 239 -36.85 16.51 -29.00
CA PRO A 239 -37.29 15.68 -30.10
C PRO A 239 -37.51 14.26 -29.58
N GLN A 240 -38.71 13.72 -29.79
CA GLN A 240 -39.10 12.40 -29.26
C GLN A 240 -38.16 11.30 -29.67
N ASP A 241 -37.58 11.40 -30.88
CA ASP A 241 -36.63 10.42 -31.40
C ASP A 241 -35.32 10.39 -30.61
N GLN A 242 -34.73 11.54 -30.26
CA GLN A 242 -33.49 11.65 -29.49
C GLN A 242 -33.66 11.12 -28.05
N LEU A 243 -34.80 11.40 -27.43
CA LEU A 243 -35.09 10.88 -26.08
C LEU A 243 -35.28 9.35 -26.09
N ALA A 244 -35.96 8.84 -27.14
CA ALA A 244 -36.14 7.40 -27.30
C ALA A 244 -34.82 6.67 -27.48
N ASP A 245 -33.92 7.21 -28.31
CA ASP A 245 -32.57 6.68 -28.55
C ASP A 245 -31.72 6.67 -27.29
N ALA A 246 -31.73 7.78 -26.53
CA ALA A 246 -31.02 7.86 -25.24
C ALA A 246 -31.53 6.83 -24.23
N LEU A 247 -32.86 6.70 -24.08
CA LEU A 247 -33.47 5.73 -23.18
C LEU A 247 -33.20 4.27 -23.60
N GLN A 248 -33.16 4.01 -24.91
CA GLN A 248 -32.83 2.69 -25.43
C GLN A 248 -31.37 2.33 -25.12
N ALA A 249 -30.42 3.21 -25.42
CA ALA A 249 -29.00 3.00 -25.11
C ALA A 249 -28.77 2.75 -23.61
N LEU A 250 -29.43 3.54 -22.73
CA LEU A 250 -29.35 3.34 -21.27
C LEU A 250 -29.88 1.97 -20.82
N LYS A 251 -30.95 1.46 -21.45
CA LYS A 251 -31.48 0.10 -21.15
C LYS A 251 -30.53 -1.02 -21.56
N GLU A 252 -29.78 -0.79 -22.63
CA GLU A 252 -28.76 -1.71 -23.16
C GLU A 252 -27.43 -1.61 -22.42
N GLY A 253 -27.29 -0.66 -21.50
CA GLY A 253 -26.06 -0.38 -20.75
C GLY A 253 -24.99 0.35 -21.57
N GLU A 254 -25.40 0.93 -22.70
CA GLU A 254 -24.52 1.67 -23.60
C GLU A 254 -24.55 3.19 -23.30
N ALA A 255 -23.49 3.88 -23.71
CA ALA A 255 -23.41 5.33 -23.64
C ALA A 255 -24.07 5.95 -24.88
N TRP A 256 -24.98 6.89 -24.68
CA TRP A 256 -25.55 7.68 -25.77
C TRP A 256 -24.85 9.04 -25.86
N THR A 257 -24.52 9.48 -27.10
CA THR A 257 -23.84 10.74 -27.32
C THR A 257 -24.54 11.51 -28.45
N ASP A 258 -24.90 12.78 -28.18
CA ASP A 258 -25.47 13.66 -29.18
C ASP A 258 -25.15 15.14 -28.91
N VAL A 259 -25.54 16.02 -29.84
CA VAL A 259 -25.45 17.47 -29.71
C VAL A 259 -26.84 18.03 -29.47
N ILE A 260 -27.00 18.61 -28.27
CA ILE A 260 -28.28 19.22 -27.85
C ILE A 260 -28.19 20.72 -27.77
N SER A 261 -29.32 21.37 -27.96
CA SER A 261 -29.53 22.80 -27.66
C SER A 261 -30.22 22.94 -26.32
N THR A 262 -29.63 23.70 -25.41
CA THR A 262 -30.18 24.05 -24.11
C THR A 262 -30.22 25.54 -23.93
N TRP A 263 -30.87 26.02 -22.86
CA TRP A 263 -31.01 27.45 -22.60
C TRP A 263 -30.47 27.79 -21.21
N ARG A 264 -29.85 28.95 -21.14
CA ARG A 264 -29.46 29.58 -19.88
C ARG A 264 -30.66 30.24 -19.23
N LYS A 265 -30.53 30.55 -17.96
CA LYS A 265 -31.54 31.33 -17.21
C LYS A 265 -31.85 32.68 -17.84
N ASP A 266 -30.89 33.30 -18.52
CA ASP A 266 -31.06 34.57 -19.26
C ASP A 266 -31.73 34.41 -20.65
N GLY A 267 -32.10 33.17 -21.01
CA GLY A 267 -32.76 32.86 -22.28
C GLY A 267 -31.78 32.72 -23.47
N GLN A 268 -30.48 32.72 -23.24
CA GLN A 268 -29.50 32.44 -24.32
C GLN A 268 -29.39 30.96 -24.60
N GLU A 269 -29.31 30.60 -25.88
CA GLU A 269 -29.11 29.25 -26.32
C GLU A 269 -27.64 28.84 -26.14
N VAL A 270 -27.42 27.63 -25.65
CA VAL A 270 -26.11 26.98 -25.54
C VAL A 270 -26.19 25.61 -26.20
N ARG A 271 -25.26 25.35 -27.11
CA ARG A 271 -25.13 24.03 -27.73
C ARG A 271 -24.06 23.20 -26.99
N LEU A 272 -24.47 22.03 -26.58
CA LEU A 272 -23.63 21.09 -25.86
C LEU A 272 -23.52 19.78 -26.65
N ARG A 273 -22.33 19.20 -26.71
CA ARG A 273 -22.19 17.77 -26.99
C ARG A 273 -22.29 17.07 -25.65
N ILE A 274 -23.26 16.20 -25.48
CA ILE A 274 -23.45 15.45 -24.24
C ILE A 274 -23.24 13.96 -24.48
N THR A 275 -22.77 13.29 -23.44
CA THR A 275 -22.76 11.83 -23.32
C THR A 275 -23.58 11.48 -22.08
N VAL A 276 -24.51 10.55 -22.23
CA VAL A 276 -25.37 10.04 -21.16
C VAL A 276 -25.03 8.58 -20.93
N THR A 277 -24.77 8.21 -19.66
CA THR A 277 -24.51 6.83 -19.24
C THR A 277 -25.42 6.46 -18.09
N GLY A 278 -25.81 5.17 -18.00
CA GLY A 278 -26.60 4.68 -16.87
C GLY A 278 -25.78 4.57 -15.59
N ASP A 279 -26.39 4.89 -14.44
CA ASP A 279 -25.78 4.72 -13.11
C ASP A 279 -26.85 4.30 -12.10
N ASN A 280 -26.76 3.09 -11.56
CA ASN A 280 -27.61 2.56 -10.46
C ASN A 280 -29.11 2.92 -10.53
N GLY A 281 -29.68 2.87 -11.74
CA GLY A 281 -31.09 3.23 -11.99
C GLY A 281 -31.32 4.70 -12.33
N GLY A 282 -30.29 5.54 -12.31
CA GLY A 282 -30.26 6.91 -12.78
C GLY A 282 -29.39 7.07 -14.02
N ALA A 283 -28.91 8.30 -14.26
CA ALA A 283 -28.02 8.61 -15.38
C ALA A 283 -26.96 9.64 -15.01
N ILE A 284 -25.79 9.51 -15.62
CA ILE A 284 -24.72 10.51 -15.58
C ILE A 284 -24.68 11.20 -16.95
N ILE A 285 -24.72 12.53 -16.95
CA ILE A 285 -24.63 13.37 -18.13
C ILE A 285 -23.33 14.16 -18.05
N VAL A 286 -22.49 14.00 -19.07
CA VAL A 286 -21.26 14.78 -19.24
C VAL A 286 -21.36 15.56 -20.52
N GLY A 287 -21.16 16.88 -20.48
CA GLY A 287 -21.33 17.76 -21.63
C GLY A 287 -20.14 18.69 -21.86
N SER A 288 -19.79 18.92 -23.10
CA SER A 288 -18.86 19.98 -23.51
C SER A 288 -19.59 21.09 -24.27
N VAL A 289 -19.29 22.34 -23.92
CA VAL A 289 -19.84 23.50 -24.61
C VAL A 289 -19.22 23.61 -26.00
N LEU A 290 -20.02 23.51 -27.06
CA LEU A 290 -19.56 23.68 -28.43
C LEU A 290 -19.58 25.16 -28.86
N GLN A 291 -20.64 25.88 -28.55
CA GLN A 291 -20.80 27.30 -28.88
C GLN A 291 -21.89 27.93 -28.00
N ALA A 292 -21.61 29.10 -27.44
CA ALA A 292 -22.62 29.95 -26.91
C ALA A 292 -23.00 30.96 -28.01
N LEU A 293 -24.22 30.88 -28.53
CA LEU A 293 -24.69 31.83 -29.54
C LEU A 293 -24.98 33.18 -28.85
N LYS A 294 -24.28 34.22 -29.30
CA LYS A 294 -24.63 35.58 -28.87
C LYS A 294 -26.02 35.92 -29.46
N LYS A 295 -26.91 36.50 -28.63
CA LYS A 295 -28.20 37.01 -29.07
C LYS A 295 -27.95 37.96 -30.24
N PRO A 296 -28.65 37.83 -31.39
CA PRO A 296 -28.60 38.87 -32.41
C PRO A 296 -29.11 40.17 -31.80
N LEU A 297 -28.38 41.27 -32.06
CA LEU A 297 -28.70 42.63 -31.63
C LEU A 297 -30.04 43.08 -32.18
#